data_c84dd2e64dd2177b12f3c4042afe52dc
#
_entry.id   c84dd2e64dd2177b12f3c4042afe52dc
#
_cell.length_a   1.000
_cell.length_b   1.000
_cell.length_c   1.000
_cell.angle_alpha   90.00
_cell.angle_beta   90.00
_cell.angle_gamma   90.00
#
_symmetry.space_group_name_H-M   'P 1'
#
loop_
_entity.id
_entity.type
_entity.pdbx_description
1 polymer ?
#
loop_
_entity_poly.entity_id
_entity_poly.type
_entity_poly.pdbx_seq_one_letter_code
_entity_poly.pdbx_strand_id
1 'polypeptide(L)'
;LRYGYIIKCVSATKDSQTGAITELHCTYDAETRSGSSQEQRKVKATIHWVSAPHAAKAAIRLYHPLLLPDQAKLPADQDWTRSLNPQSLELLSGCVVEPSLRSAAPGSRFQFERQGYFCVDPDSSSETLIFNRTVSLKDAWAKIEKTQQAPQR
;
A
#
# COMPACT_ATOMS: atom_id res chain seq x y z
N LEU A 1 10.36 14.34 0.66
CA LEU A 1 9.18 13.78 1.32
C LEU A 1 7.92 14.49 0.82
N ARG A 2 6.91 13.74 0.50
CA ARG A 2 5.62 14.31 0.05
C ARG A 2 5.02 15.18 1.15
N TYR A 3 4.63 16.40 0.83
CA TYR A 3 4.10 17.40 1.78
C TYR A 3 5.03 17.70 2.97
N GLY A 4 6.29 17.42 2.83
CA GLY A 4 7.31 17.64 3.87
C GLY A 4 8.50 18.42 3.33
N TYR A 5 9.67 17.89 3.53
CA TYR A 5 10.93 18.52 3.20
C TYR A 5 11.68 17.74 2.11
N ILE A 6 12.63 18.41 1.46
CA ILE A 6 13.65 17.72 0.67
C ILE A 6 14.64 17.08 1.64
N ILE A 7 14.91 15.80 1.43
CA ILE A 7 15.87 15.03 2.22
C ILE A 7 17.04 14.57 1.36
N LYS A 8 18.21 14.41 1.99
CA LYS A 8 19.39 13.84 1.39
C LYS A 8 19.84 12.64 2.22
N CYS A 9 19.89 11.46 1.63
CA CYS A 9 20.47 10.30 2.27
C CYS A 9 21.99 10.49 2.39
N VAL A 10 22.53 10.32 3.60
CA VAL A 10 23.95 10.45 3.91
C VAL A 10 24.59 9.10 4.18
N SER A 11 23.85 8.13 4.73
CA SER A 11 24.32 6.77 4.95
C SER A 11 23.17 5.77 5.03
N ALA A 12 23.50 4.50 4.97
CA ALA A 12 22.54 3.38 5.10
C ALA A 12 23.12 2.29 6.01
N THR A 13 22.31 1.79 6.91
CA THR A 13 22.60 0.59 7.70
C THR A 13 22.07 -0.64 6.97
N LYS A 14 22.87 -1.70 6.93
CA LYS A 14 22.52 -2.96 6.30
C LYS A 14 22.55 -4.07 7.33
N ASP A 15 21.62 -4.99 7.18
CA ASP A 15 21.64 -6.26 7.90
C ASP A 15 22.90 -7.04 7.53
N SER A 16 23.65 -7.53 8.51
CA SER A 16 24.93 -8.21 8.32
C SER A 16 24.83 -9.59 7.66
N GLN A 17 23.66 -10.23 7.76
CA GLN A 17 23.45 -11.59 7.23
C GLN A 17 22.83 -11.55 5.82
N THR A 18 21.83 -10.69 5.63
CA THR A 18 21.08 -10.65 4.38
C THR A 18 21.57 -9.57 3.40
N GLY A 19 22.34 -8.60 3.89
CA GLY A 19 22.75 -7.42 3.10
C GLY A 19 21.58 -6.42 2.84
N ALA A 20 20.38 -6.70 3.34
CA ALA A 20 19.22 -5.83 3.15
C ALA A 20 19.41 -4.50 3.89
N ILE A 21 18.97 -3.41 3.27
CA ILE A 21 18.97 -2.09 3.91
C ILE A 21 17.87 -2.08 4.96
N THR A 22 18.25 -1.85 6.24
CA THR A 22 17.35 -1.76 7.37
C THR A 22 17.03 -0.33 7.77
N GLU A 23 17.96 0.61 7.53
CA GLU A 23 17.82 2.00 7.92
C GLU A 23 18.55 2.94 6.94
N LEU A 24 17.97 4.10 6.70
CA LEU A 24 18.56 5.18 5.93
C LEU A 24 18.69 6.42 6.81
N HIS A 25 19.93 6.91 6.97
CA HIS A 25 20.20 8.14 7.69
C HIS A 25 20.13 9.31 6.71
N CYS A 26 19.27 10.27 6.98
CA CYS A 26 19.02 11.38 6.09
C CYS A 26 19.11 12.71 6.85
N THR A 27 19.62 13.72 6.18
CA THR A 27 19.45 15.12 6.57
C THR A 27 18.25 15.71 5.83
N TYR A 28 17.60 16.69 6.41
CA TYR A 28 16.52 17.44 5.77
C TYR A 28 16.92 18.91 5.60
N ASP A 29 16.37 19.54 4.58
CA ASP A 29 16.59 20.95 4.30
C ASP A 29 15.36 21.73 4.80
N ALA A 30 15.52 22.45 5.90
CA ALA A 30 14.44 23.16 6.58
C ALA A 30 13.77 24.26 5.73
N GLU A 31 14.51 24.84 4.77
CA GLU A 31 13.99 25.89 3.89
C GLU A 31 13.06 25.35 2.79
N THR A 32 13.05 24.02 2.58
CA THR A 32 12.28 23.36 1.51
C THR A 32 10.95 22.81 1.99
N ARG A 33 10.41 23.32 3.09
CA ARG A 33 9.08 22.92 3.56
C ARG A 33 8.05 23.10 2.44
N SER A 34 7.17 22.13 2.28
CA SER A 34 6.12 22.19 1.27
C SER A 34 5.29 23.46 1.41
N GLY A 35 5.08 24.18 0.30
CA GLY A 35 4.46 25.53 0.28
C GLY A 35 5.45 26.68 0.40
N SER A 36 6.76 26.45 0.61
CA SER A 36 7.78 27.49 0.59
C SER A 36 8.21 27.84 -0.84
N SER A 37 8.82 29.01 -1.02
CA SER A 37 9.39 29.42 -2.31
C SER A 37 10.52 28.51 -2.82
N GLN A 38 11.15 27.77 -1.94
CA GLN A 38 12.23 26.80 -2.22
C GLN A 38 11.72 25.40 -2.60
N GLU A 39 10.41 25.15 -2.54
CA GLU A 39 9.79 23.86 -2.93
C GLU A 39 10.05 23.51 -4.41
N GLN A 40 10.31 24.48 -5.26
CA GLN A 40 10.49 24.28 -6.70
C GLN A 40 11.81 23.61 -7.11
N ARG A 41 12.68 23.26 -6.17
CA ARG A 41 13.92 22.54 -6.52
C ARG A 41 13.60 21.18 -7.14
N LYS A 42 14.23 20.91 -8.27
CA LYS A 42 14.10 19.65 -8.99
C LYS A 42 14.67 18.49 -8.14
N VAL A 43 13.83 17.54 -7.80
CA VAL A 43 14.18 16.33 -7.04
C VAL A 43 14.11 15.09 -7.91
N LYS A 44 14.88 14.05 -7.59
CA LYS A 44 14.89 12.79 -8.36
C LYS A 44 13.60 11.98 -8.19
N ALA A 45 13.00 12.02 -7.00
CA ALA A 45 11.81 11.28 -6.68
C ALA A 45 11.06 11.90 -5.51
N THR A 46 9.78 11.56 -5.35
CA THR A 46 8.97 11.92 -4.19
C THR A 46 8.50 10.63 -3.52
N ILE A 47 8.68 10.54 -2.20
CA ILE A 47 8.25 9.41 -1.38
C ILE A 47 7.17 9.85 -0.40
N HIS A 48 6.17 9.01 -0.16
CA HIS A 48 5.23 9.18 0.95
C HIS A 48 5.87 8.67 2.24
N TRP A 49 5.39 9.13 3.35
CA TRP A 49 5.97 8.84 4.66
C TRP A 49 4.95 9.06 5.77
N VAL A 50 5.21 8.48 6.93
CA VAL A 50 4.52 8.76 8.18
C VAL A 50 5.55 8.96 9.28
N SER A 51 5.22 9.76 10.29
CA SER A 51 6.09 10.00 11.43
C SER A 51 6.03 8.81 12.39
N ALA A 52 7.11 8.04 12.52
CA ALA A 52 7.15 6.84 13.37
C ALA A 52 6.64 7.06 14.80
N PRO A 53 7.05 8.13 15.54
CA PRO A 53 6.59 8.35 16.90
C PRO A 53 5.12 8.76 17.01
N HIS A 54 4.49 9.22 15.92
CA HIS A 54 3.10 9.69 15.92
C HIS A 54 2.13 8.76 15.18
N ALA A 55 2.66 7.86 14.36
CA ALA A 55 1.84 6.96 13.53
C ALA A 55 0.88 6.10 14.37
N ALA A 56 -0.26 5.78 13.79
CA ALA A 56 -1.16 4.77 14.30
C ALA A 56 -0.85 3.41 13.66
N LYS A 57 -0.92 2.33 14.46
CA LYS A 57 -0.82 0.96 13.94
C LYS A 57 -2.08 0.60 13.17
N ALA A 58 -1.92 -0.16 12.09
CA ALA A 58 -3.03 -0.63 11.29
C ALA A 58 -2.73 -2.00 10.69
N ALA A 59 -3.79 -2.73 10.36
CA ALA A 59 -3.74 -3.91 9.51
C ALA A 59 -4.40 -3.57 8.17
N ILE A 60 -3.88 -4.12 7.08
CA ILE A 60 -4.40 -3.89 5.73
C ILE A 60 -4.83 -5.24 5.16
N ARG A 61 -6.05 -5.29 4.64
CA ARG A 61 -6.60 -6.43 3.89
C ARG A 61 -6.51 -6.13 2.41
N LEU A 62 -5.79 -6.96 1.67
CA LEU A 62 -5.69 -6.91 0.22
C LEU A 62 -6.47 -8.09 -0.35
N TYR A 63 -7.48 -7.79 -1.16
CA TYR A 63 -8.30 -8.81 -1.79
C TYR A 63 -7.82 -9.07 -3.21
N HIS A 64 -7.75 -10.34 -3.57
CA HIS A 64 -7.41 -10.87 -4.88
C HIS A 64 -8.59 -11.68 -5.44
N PRO A 65 -8.58 -12.08 -6.72
CA PRO A 65 -9.63 -12.93 -7.27
C PRO A 65 -9.90 -14.15 -6.38
N LEU A 66 -11.18 -14.37 -6.09
CA LEU A 66 -11.60 -15.49 -5.23
C LEU A 66 -11.32 -16.85 -5.88
N LEU A 67 -11.42 -16.92 -7.22
CA LEU A 67 -11.18 -18.14 -7.98
C LEU A 67 -9.84 -18.05 -8.73
N LEU A 68 -9.20 -19.19 -8.88
CA LEU A 68 -8.01 -19.32 -9.73
C LEU A 68 -8.38 -19.09 -11.20
N PRO A 69 -7.55 -18.36 -11.99
CA PRO A 69 -7.88 -17.96 -13.37
C PRO A 69 -8.25 -19.11 -14.30
N ASP A 70 -7.54 -20.23 -14.19
CA ASP A 70 -7.72 -21.39 -15.06
C ASP A 70 -8.96 -22.22 -14.72
N GLN A 71 -9.59 -21.94 -13.59
CA GLN A 71 -10.72 -22.70 -13.05
C GLN A 71 -12.02 -21.88 -13.00
N ALA A 72 -12.01 -20.63 -13.44
CA ALA A 72 -13.22 -19.81 -13.53
C ALA A 72 -14.25 -20.32 -14.55
N LYS A 73 -13.92 -21.34 -15.33
CA LYS A 73 -14.75 -21.97 -16.38
C LYS A 73 -15.15 -23.42 -16.04
N LEU A 74 -15.20 -23.76 -14.76
CA LEU A 74 -15.62 -25.12 -14.38
C LEU A 74 -17.06 -25.40 -14.80
N PRO A 75 -17.34 -26.63 -15.25
CA PRO A 75 -18.70 -27.11 -15.43
C PRO A 75 -19.53 -26.96 -14.15
N ALA A 76 -20.83 -26.69 -14.29
CA ALA A 76 -21.74 -26.39 -13.17
C ALA A 76 -21.90 -27.54 -12.15
N ASP A 77 -21.49 -28.75 -12.50
CA ASP A 77 -21.56 -29.96 -11.69
C ASP A 77 -20.28 -30.23 -10.87
N GLN A 78 -19.23 -29.45 -11.06
CA GLN A 78 -18.00 -29.58 -10.29
C GLN A 78 -18.00 -28.74 -9.00
N ASP A 79 -17.38 -29.30 -7.97
CA ASP A 79 -17.19 -28.62 -6.69
C ASP A 79 -16.27 -27.39 -6.86
N TRP A 80 -16.89 -26.21 -6.93
CA TRP A 80 -16.21 -24.92 -7.10
C TRP A 80 -15.25 -24.58 -5.95
N THR A 81 -15.41 -25.21 -4.78
CA THR A 81 -14.51 -24.94 -3.64
C THR A 81 -13.06 -25.33 -3.94
N ARG A 82 -12.84 -26.28 -4.86
CA ARG A 82 -11.50 -26.65 -5.33
C ARG A 82 -10.82 -25.59 -6.16
N SER A 83 -11.60 -24.62 -6.65
CA SER A 83 -11.13 -23.50 -7.45
C SER A 83 -10.82 -22.27 -6.63
N LEU A 84 -11.02 -22.33 -5.32
CA LEU A 84 -10.71 -21.21 -4.44
C LEU A 84 -9.23 -20.88 -4.48
N ASN A 85 -8.95 -19.58 -4.64
CA ASN A 85 -7.61 -19.06 -4.52
C ASN A 85 -7.23 -18.95 -3.04
N PRO A 86 -6.29 -19.74 -2.53
CA PRO A 86 -5.86 -19.66 -1.13
C PRO A 86 -5.21 -18.31 -0.79
N GLN A 87 -4.78 -17.54 -1.81
CA GLN A 87 -4.24 -16.19 -1.67
C GLN A 87 -5.26 -15.11 -2.00
N SER A 88 -6.56 -15.42 -1.97
CA SER A 88 -7.62 -14.43 -2.23
C SER A 88 -7.67 -13.30 -1.21
N LEU A 89 -7.15 -13.51 -0.02
CA LEU A 89 -6.97 -12.51 1.03
C LEU A 89 -5.52 -12.52 1.52
N GLU A 90 -4.87 -11.37 1.38
CA GLU A 90 -3.55 -11.10 1.97
C GLU A 90 -3.72 -10.11 3.13
N LEU A 91 -3.21 -10.48 4.30
CA LEU A 91 -3.24 -9.66 5.50
C LEU A 91 -1.86 -9.08 5.77
N LEU A 92 -1.72 -7.76 5.64
CA LEU A 92 -0.52 -7.03 6.01
C LEU A 92 -0.66 -6.53 7.45
N SER A 93 0.02 -7.18 8.38
CA SER A 93 0.11 -6.74 9.77
C SER A 93 1.29 -5.79 9.97
N GLY A 94 1.21 -4.95 11.01
CA GLY A 94 2.30 -4.04 11.37
C GLY A 94 2.44 -2.82 10.45
N CYS A 95 1.44 -2.53 9.63
CA CYS A 95 1.37 -1.28 8.89
C CYS A 95 1.20 -0.08 9.82
N VAL A 96 1.63 1.07 9.36
CA VAL A 96 1.46 2.34 10.07
C VAL A 96 0.80 3.38 9.17
N VAL A 97 -0.08 4.17 9.77
CA VAL A 97 -0.86 5.20 9.08
C VAL A 97 -0.77 6.53 9.83
N GLU A 98 -1.22 7.60 9.20
CA GLU A 98 -1.28 8.92 9.81
C GLU A 98 -2.11 8.93 11.10
N PRO A 99 -1.71 9.71 12.11
CA PRO A 99 -2.43 9.76 13.39
C PRO A 99 -3.87 10.27 13.27
N SER A 100 -4.18 11.07 12.24
CA SER A 100 -5.52 11.56 11.92
C SER A 100 -6.54 10.45 11.64
N LEU A 101 -6.07 9.26 11.25
CA LEU A 101 -6.93 8.11 10.98
C LEU A 101 -7.38 7.34 12.22
N ARG A 102 -6.88 7.69 13.42
CA ARG A 102 -7.28 7.01 14.67
C ARG A 102 -8.77 7.10 14.97
N SER A 103 -9.40 8.18 14.55
CA SER A 103 -10.83 8.43 14.74
C SER A 103 -11.67 8.12 13.49
N ALA A 104 -11.11 7.45 12.50
CA ALA A 104 -11.83 7.13 11.28
C ALA A 104 -12.94 6.11 11.54
N ALA A 105 -14.18 6.48 11.23
CA ALA A 105 -15.33 5.61 11.43
C ALA A 105 -15.36 4.46 10.41
N PRO A 106 -15.87 3.27 10.77
CA PRO A 106 -16.11 2.19 9.83
C PRO A 106 -16.90 2.65 8.60
N GLY A 107 -16.49 2.19 7.43
CA GLY A 107 -17.08 2.60 6.15
C GLY A 107 -16.50 3.90 5.56
N SER A 108 -15.72 4.67 6.31
CA SER A 108 -15.02 5.84 5.78
C SER A 108 -14.01 5.43 4.71
N ARG A 109 -13.88 6.27 3.69
CA ARG A 109 -13.03 5.98 2.52
C ARG A 109 -11.91 6.99 2.41
N PHE A 110 -10.70 6.48 2.12
CA PHE A 110 -9.48 7.27 2.02
C PHE A 110 -8.69 6.88 0.78
N GLN A 111 -8.02 7.84 0.17
CA GLN A 111 -6.96 7.57 -0.77
C GLN A 111 -5.63 7.57 0.00
N PHE A 112 -5.00 6.41 0.10
CA PHE A 112 -3.61 6.33 0.56
C PHE A 112 -2.72 6.67 -0.62
N GLU A 113 -2.07 7.82 -0.54
CA GLU A 113 -1.33 8.37 -1.64
C GLU A 113 -0.29 7.38 -2.17
N ARG A 114 -0.28 7.15 -3.48
CA ARG A 114 0.59 6.19 -4.19
C ARG A 114 0.34 4.71 -3.87
N GLN A 115 -0.65 4.38 -3.05
CA GLN A 115 -0.99 3.01 -2.63
C GLN A 115 -2.32 2.52 -3.19
N GLY A 116 -3.35 3.35 -3.14
CA GLY A 116 -4.69 2.98 -3.58
C GLY A 116 -5.80 3.66 -2.80
N TYR A 117 -7.00 3.16 -2.98
CA TYR A 117 -8.18 3.58 -2.23
C TYR A 117 -8.53 2.52 -1.21
N PHE A 118 -8.86 2.97 -0.01
CA PHE A 118 -9.08 2.11 1.14
C PHE A 118 -10.36 2.50 1.86
N CYS A 119 -11.03 1.51 2.44
CA CYS A 119 -12.20 1.67 3.27
C CYS A 119 -11.91 1.16 4.68
N VAL A 120 -12.34 1.87 5.71
CA VAL A 120 -12.25 1.39 7.10
C VAL A 120 -13.17 0.19 7.26
N ASP A 121 -12.61 -0.93 7.73
CA ASP A 121 -13.34 -2.16 7.94
C ASP A 121 -14.26 -2.06 9.17
N PRO A 122 -15.46 -2.68 9.18
CA PRO A 122 -16.31 -2.76 10.36
C PRO A 122 -15.66 -3.39 11.59
N ASP A 123 -14.66 -4.27 11.40
CA ASP A 123 -13.90 -4.87 12.49
C ASP A 123 -12.88 -3.92 13.13
N SER A 124 -12.74 -2.69 12.62
CA SER A 124 -11.85 -1.67 13.21
C SER A 124 -12.30 -1.27 14.60
N SER A 125 -11.33 -1.09 15.48
CA SER A 125 -11.53 -0.55 16.83
C SER A 125 -10.55 0.60 17.08
N SER A 126 -10.70 1.28 18.23
CA SER A 126 -9.75 2.32 18.67
C SER A 126 -8.31 1.80 18.85
N GLU A 127 -8.15 0.51 19.11
CA GLU A 127 -6.85 -0.12 19.35
C GLU A 127 -6.26 -0.73 18.07
N THR A 128 -7.13 -1.18 17.16
CA THR A 128 -6.70 -1.86 15.94
C THR A 128 -7.48 -1.30 14.75
N LEU A 129 -6.82 -0.48 13.96
CA LEU A 129 -7.37 0.00 12.71
C LEU A 129 -7.21 -1.07 11.63
N ILE A 130 -8.27 -1.33 10.89
CA ILE A 130 -8.27 -2.27 9.77
C ILE A 130 -8.78 -1.53 8.53
N PHE A 131 -8.02 -1.62 7.44
CA PHE A 131 -8.40 -1.02 6.16
C PHE A 131 -8.46 -2.07 5.06
N ASN A 132 -9.51 -2.02 4.28
CA ASN A 132 -9.71 -2.84 3.08
C ASN A 132 -9.29 -2.03 1.86
N ARG A 133 -8.35 -2.52 1.05
CA ARG A 133 -8.07 -1.90 -0.24
C ARG A 133 -9.22 -2.19 -1.20
N THR A 134 -9.90 -1.14 -1.65
CA THR A 134 -11.02 -1.23 -2.59
C THR A 134 -10.55 -1.15 -4.04
N VAL A 135 -9.60 -0.25 -4.33
CA VAL A 135 -9.07 -0.05 -5.68
C VAL A 135 -7.57 0.21 -5.62
N SER A 136 -6.79 -0.38 -6.50
CA SER A 136 -5.38 -0.03 -6.72
C SER A 136 -5.27 1.22 -7.59
N LEU A 137 -4.16 1.99 -7.47
CA LEU A 137 -3.93 3.16 -8.35
C LEU A 137 -3.55 2.78 -9.79
N LYS A 138 -3.07 1.57 -10.01
CA LYS A 138 -2.82 1.03 -11.35
C LYS A 138 -3.96 0.09 -11.66
N ASP A 139 -4.58 0.33 -12.80
CA ASP A 139 -5.61 -0.56 -13.31
C ASP A 139 -5.00 -1.95 -13.55
N ALA A 140 -5.18 -2.83 -12.55
CA ALA A 140 -4.70 -4.20 -12.63
C ALA A 140 -5.46 -4.98 -13.71
N TRP A 141 -6.73 -4.61 -14.00
CA TRP A 141 -7.55 -5.22 -15.03
C TRP A 141 -7.01 -4.99 -16.42
N ALA A 142 -6.59 -3.76 -16.75
CA ALA A 142 -5.98 -3.46 -18.04
C ALA A 142 -4.69 -4.26 -18.31
N LYS A 143 -3.96 -4.67 -17.27
CA LYS A 143 -2.81 -5.56 -17.41
C LYS A 143 -3.23 -7.00 -17.62
N ILE A 144 -4.23 -7.50 -16.93
CA ILE A 144 -4.76 -8.86 -17.04
C ILE A 144 -5.35 -9.06 -18.44
N GLU A 145 -6.17 -8.11 -18.93
CA GLU A 145 -6.74 -8.15 -20.28
C GLU A 145 -5.66 -8.19 -21.37
N LYS A 146 -4.62 -7.36 -21.25
CA LYS A 146 -3.49 -7.37 -22.19
C LYS A 146 -2.72 -8.68 -22.20
N THR A 147 -2.60 -9.34 -21.04
CA THR A 147 -1.92 -10.64 -20.95
C THR A 147 -2.76 -11.77 -21.51
N GLN A 148 -4.09 -11.69 -21.40
CA GLN A 148 -5.02 -12.68 -21.97
C GLN A 148 -5.25 -12.51 -23.48
N GLN A 149 -5.00 -11.31 -24.03
CA GLN A 149 -5.13 -11.02 -25.47
C GLN A 149 -3.82 -11.20 -26.25
N ALA A 150 -2.71 -11.51 -25.59
CA ALA A 150 -1.45 -11.82 -26.26
C ALA A 150 -1.61 -13.18 -26.99
N PRO A 151 -1.44 -13.24 -28.33
CA PRO A 151 -1.54 -14.50 -29.05
C PRO A 151 -0.45 -15.44 -28.56
N GLN A 152 -0.86 -16.66 -28.19
CA GLN A 152 0.07 -17.76 -27.94
C GLN A 152 0.82 -18.01 -29.25
N ARG A 153 2.12 -17.71 -29.27
CA ARG A 153 3.04 -18.09 -30.35
C ARG A 153 3.65 -19.45 -30.05
#